data_16e54c3489766869d91c702383fa70fc
#
_entry.id   16e54c3489766869d91c702383fa70fc
#
_cell.length_a   1.000
_cell.length_b   1.000
_cell.length_c   1.000
_cell.angle_alpha   90.00
_cell.angle_beta   90.00
_cell.angle_gamma   90.00
#
_symmetry.space_group_name_H-M   'P 1'
#
loop_
_entity.id
_entity.type
_entity.pdbx_description
1 polymer ?
#
loop_
_entity_poly.entity_id
_entity_poly.type
_entity_poly.pdbx_seq_one_letter_code
_entity_poly.pdbx_strand_id
1 'polypeptide(L)'
;MNKRFRCVIAGWLLLMLCACTGGTDEPHIRYYRLASGQSENYLANQACQRFCDMVRRETDGAIQILPSFDNELGTDASALEQCVYGGIDFVRTPISSAAAYAPQLAALQLPYEYTSDKHLFRVLDGAVGQQVMASLEDKGLTGLSYFYAGYRCVFTTGKASTSLEAMKDLRLGTEDSSQMKQVIPMWGAEAVTLPPDEIALALRTDRIDGAESTLPTYVDSGYYQLAPYWTYDRHSYNADVLVASSETWETFSQEEQTIIERCAAEAASWQRDHWQSAEVRAMLHASRSGCYMALLDEEQAEKFRAAVQPIYEHLSDAQKEVVQAVQALADSD
;
A
#
# COMPACT_ATOMS: atom_id res chain seq x y z
N MET A 1 -46.65 45.97 -51.31
CA MET A 1 -46.15 45.15 -50.17
C MET A 1 -45.57 46.12 -49.15
N ASN A 2 -46.25 46.33 -48.05
CA ASN A 2 -46.06 47.43 -47.10
C ASN A 2 -44.74 47.30 -46.31
N LYS A 3 -43.97 48.41 -46.22
CA LYS A 3 -42.73 48.55 -45.45
C LYS A 3 -42.85 48.05 -43.99
N ARG A 4 -44.06 48.10 -43.43
CA ARG A 4 -44.34 47.59 -42.06
C ARG A 4 -44.29 46.07 -41.94
N PHE A 5 -44.55 45.32 -43.01
CA PHE A 5 -44.47 43.85 -43.02
C PHE A 5 -43.02 43.34 -43.09
N ARG A 6 -42.09 44.12 -43.64
CA ARG A 6 -40.66 43.76 -43.70
C ARG A 6 -39.95 43.91 -42.36
N CYS A 7 -40.36 44.82 -41.49
CA CYS A 7 -39.79 45.01 -40.16
C CYS A 7 -40.18 43.90 -39.17
N VAL A 8 -41.40 43.33 -39.31
CA VAL A 8 -41.88 42.27 -38.44
C VAL A 8 -41.16 40.93 -38.73
N ILE A 9 -40.92 40.64 -40.02
CA ILE A 9 -40.19 39.43 -40.42
C ILE A 9 -38.73 39.51 -40.02
N ALA A 10 -38.07 40.69 -40.10
CA ALA A 10 -36.70 40.86 -39.64
C ALA A 10 -36.52 40.75 -38.12
N GLY A 11 -37.53 41.18 -37.32
CA GLY A 11 -37.54 41.03 -35.86
C GLY A 11 -37.72 39.58 -35.42
N TRP A 12 -38.49 38.78 -36.13
CA TRP A 12 -38.69 37.33 -35.84
C TRP A 12 -37.48 36.50 -36.26
N LEU A 13 -36.74 36.87 -37.31
CA LEU A 13 -35.49 36.19 -37.68
C LEU A 13 -34.33 36.49 -36.70
N LEU A 14 -34.29 37.69 -36.09
CA LEU A 14 -33.27 38.01 -35.06
C LEU A 14 -33.59 37.31 -33.73
N LEU A 15 -34.86 37.03 -33.38
CA LEU A 15 -35.24 36.28 -32.18
C LEU A 15 -34.98 34.78 -32.32
N MET A 16 -34.97 34.23 -33.53
CA MET A 16 -34.60 32.82 -33.75
C MET A 16 -33.08 32.55 -33.75
N LEU A 17 -32.24 33.56 -33.95
CA LEU A 17 -30.78 33.41 -33.90
C LEU A 17 -30.18 33.46 -32.48
N CYS A 18 -30.96 33.96 -31.48
CA CYS A 18 -30.54 33.93 -30.07
C CYS A 18 -30.91 32.64 -29.31
N ALA A 19 -31.69 31.74 -29.92
CA ALA A 19 -32.11 30.50 -29.26
C ALA A 19 -31.19 29.28 -29.49
N CYS A 20 -30.07 29.45 -30.21
CA CYS A 20 -29.15 28.33 -30.51
C CYS A 20 -27.77 28.45 -29.90
N THR A 21 -27.60 29.25 -28.83
CA THR A 21 -26.34 29.21 -28.03
C THR A 21 -26.56 28.68 -26.63
N GLY A 22 -27.48 27.76 -26.48
CA GLY A 22 -27.45 26.77 -25.40
C GLY A 22 -26.52 25.66 -25.85
N GLY A 23 -25.23 25.89 -25.84
CA GLY A 23 -24.28 24.80 -25.85
C GLY A 23 -24.58 23.98 -24.59
N THR A 24 -25.19 22.83 -24.74
CA THR A 24 -25.03 21.79 -23.74
C THR A 24 -23.52 21.49 -23.79
N ASP A 25 -22.75 22.09 -22.88
CA ASP A 25 -21.44 21.57 -22.56
C ASP A 25 -21.69 20.13 -22.10
N GLU A 26 -21.60 19.19 -23.03
CA GLU A 26 -21.49 17.80 -22.63
C GLU A 26 -20.29 17.74 -21.68
N PRO A 27 -20.46 17.17 -20.48
CA PRO A 27 -19.38 17.12 -19.51
C PRO A 27 -18.20 16.44 -20.21
N HIS A 28 -17.08 17.16 -20.35
CA HIS A 28 -15.88 16.66 -20.99
C HIS A 28 -15.28 15.60 -20.05
N ILE A 29 -15.58 14.30 -20.31
CA ILE A 29 -15.07 13.20 -19.50
C ILE A 29 -13.58 13.06 -19.72
N ARG A 30 -12.81 13.07 -18.64
CA ARG A 30 -11.36 12.84 -18.63
C ARG A 30 -11.08 11.45 -18.08
N TYR A 31 -10.28 10.69 -18.82
CA TYR A 31 -9.91 9.33 -18.47
C TYR A 31 -8.46 9.28 -17.98
N TYR A 32 -8.24 8.57 -16.89
CA TYR A 32 -6.96 8.37 -16.26
C TYR A 32 -6.74 6.89 -15.99
N ARG A 33 -5.48 6.46 -15.84
CA ARG A 33 -5.12 5.07 -15.57
C ARG A 33 -4.55 4.93 -14.17
N LEU A 34 -4.96 3.87 -13.47
CA LEU A 34 -4.35 3.44 -12.22
C LEU A 34 -3.73 2.07 -12.40
N ALA A 35 -2.46 1.90 -12.04
CA ALA A 35 -1.75 0.64 -12.10
C ALA A 35 -1.49 0.05 -10.72
N SER A 36 -1.51 -1.28 -10.61
CA SER A 36 -1.01 -2.03 -9.47
C SER A 36 -0.53 -3.42 -9.91
N GLY A 37 0.59 -3.87 -9.36
CA GLY A 37 1.17 -5.18 -9.66
C GLY A 37 0.44 -6.37 -9.04
N GLN A 38 -0.38 -6.16 -8.01
CA GLN A 38 -1.10 -7.21 -7.30
C GLN A 38 -2.42 -7.57 -8.01
N SER A 39 -2.99 -8.73 -7.65
CA SER A 39 -4.26 -9.19 -8.21
C SER A 39 -5.45 -8.30 -7.81
N GLU A 40 -6.52 -8.33 -8.60
CA GLU A 40 -7.78 -7.63 -8.30
C GLU A 40 -8.34 -7.98 -6.91
N ASN A 41 -8.15 -9.22 -6.47
CA ASN A 41 -8.62 -9.70 -5.16
C ASN A 41 -7.77 -9.20 -3.98
N TYR A 42 -6.59 -8.63 -4.22
CA TYR A 42 -5.79 -8.03 -3.17
C TYR A 42 -6.54 -6.86 -2.53
N LEU A 43 -6.61 -6.82 -1.20
CA LEU A 43 -7.51 -5.90 -0.50
C LEU A 43 -7.21 -4.41 -0.77
N ALA A 44 -5.94 -4.05 -0.96
CA ALA A 44 -5.59 -2.69 -1.36
C ALA A 44 -6.07 -2.37 -2.79
N ASN A 45 -6.13 -3.36 -3.69
CA ASN A 45 -6.68 -3.16 -5.04
C ASN A 45 -8.21 -3.03 -5.05
N GLN A 46 -8.91 -3.73 -4.15
CA GLN A 46 -10.34 -3.48 -3.92
C GLN A 46 -10.58 -2.05 -3.39
N ALA A 47 -9.67 -1.53 -2.55
CA ALA A 47 -9.72 -0.13 -2.12
C ALA A 47 -9.42 0.84 -3.26
N CYS A 48 -8.48 0.51 -4.17
CA CYS A 48 -8.24 1.28 -5.39
C CYS A 48 -9.48 1.32 -6.30
N GLN A 49 -10.16 0.18 -6.48
CA GLN A 49 -11.43 0.14 -7.24
C GLN A 49 -12.47 1.05 -6.59
N ARG A 50 -12.62 0.98 -5.25
CA ARG A 50 -13.52 1.85 -4.50
C ARG A 50 -13.15 3.33 -4.65
N PHE A 51 -11.86 3.67 -4.58
CA PHE A 51 -11.35 5.01 -4.83
C PHE A 51 -11.78 5.52 -6.21
N CYS A 52 -11.56 4.75 -7.27
CA CYS A 52 -11.96 5.10 -8.64
C CYS A 52 -13.48 5.34 -8.77
N ASP A 53 -14.29 4.46 -8.16
CA ASP A 53 -15.76 4.59 -8.16
C ASP A 53 -16.23 5.82 -7.38
N MET A 54 -15.55 6.17 -6.28
CA MET A 54 -15.88 7.36 -5.48
C MET A 54 -15.53 8.64 -6.25
N VAL A 55 -14.33 8.73 -6.85
CA VAL A 55 -13.92 9.88 -7.65
C VAL A 55 -14.90 10.09 -8.81
N ARG A 56 -15.26 9.03 -9.54
CA ARG A 56 -16.26 9.11 -10.61
C ARG A 56 -17.59 9.65 -10.11
N ARG A 57 -18.09 9.18 -8.96
CA ARG A 57 -19.36 9.61 -8.38
C ARG A 57 -19.33 11.07 -7.91
N GLU A 58 -18.27 11.46 -7.20
CA GLU A 58 -18.14 12.78 -6.58
C GLU A 58 -17.80 13.88 -7.60
N THR A 59 -17.42 13.51 -8.82
CA THR A 59 -17.17 14.42 -9.95
C THR A 59 -18.27 14.34 -11.01
N ASP A 60 -19.45 13.77 -10.68
CA ASP A 60 -20.55 13.55 -11.62
C ASP A 60 -20.13 12.88 -12.93
N GLY A 61 -19.09 12.03 -12.89
CA GLY A 61 -18.54 11.31 -14.03
C GLY A 61 -17.52 12.09 -14.86
N ALA A 62 -17.19 13.32 -14.50
CA ALA A 62 -16.22 14.14 -15.23
C ALA A 62 -14.80 13.57 -15.16
N ILE A 63 -14.43 12.87 -14.07
CA ILE A 63 -13.16 12.18 -13.89
C ILE A 63 -13.44 10.68 -13.79
N GLN A 64 -12.80 9.89 -14.66
CA GLN A 64 -12.89 8.44 -14.66
C GLN A 64 -11.49 7.84 -14.61
N ILE A 65 -11.16 7.21 -13.48
CA ILE A 65 -9.90 6.50 -13.28
C ILE A 65 -10.15 5.01 -13.57
N LEU A 66 -9.38 4.45 -14.51
CA LEU A 66 -9.50 3.08 -14.98
C LEU A 66 -8.38 2.24 -14.33
N PRO A 67 -8.70 1.37 -13.36
CA PRO A 67 -7.69 0.53 -12.71
C PRO A 67 -7.30 -0.65 -13.59
N SER A 68 -6.01 -0.99 -13.57
CA SER A 68 -5.40 -2.17 -14.18
C SER A 68 -4.55 -2.87 -13.13
N PHE A 69 -4.79 -4.16 -12.93
CA PHE A 69 -4.16 -4.99 -11.92
C PHE A 69 -3.27 -6.07 -12.55
N ASP A 70 -2.74 -6.99 -11.74
CA ASP A 70 -1.98 -8.17 -12.22
C ASP A 70 -0.81 -7.83 -13.15
N ASN A 71 -0.12 -6.71 -12.93
CA ASN A 71 0.98 -6.23 -13.77
C ASN A 71 0.59 -5.91 -15.23
N GLU A 72 -0.68 -5.70 -15.57
CA GLU A 72 -1.11 -5.39 -16.94
C GLU A 72 -0.41 -4.15 -17.53
N LEU A 73 -0.09 -3.15 -16.69
CA LEU A 73 0.66 -1.94 -17.08
C LEU A 73 2.13 -1.98 -16.65
N GLY A 74 2.64 -3.17 -16.29
CA GLY A 74 4.00 -3.39 -15.83
C GLY A 74 4.08 -3.72 -14.33
N THR A 75 5.27 -4.12 -13.87
CA THR A 75 5.54 -4.37 -12.45
C THR A 75 5.38 -3.09 -11.63
N ASP A 76 5.22 -3.22 -10.31
CA ASP A 76 5.12 -2.05 -9.40
C ASP A 76 6.24 -1.02 -9.65
N ALA A 77 7.50 -1.47 -9.82
CA ALA A 77 8.63 -0.59 -10.10
C ALA A 77 8.51 0.09 -11.48
N SER A 78 8.14 -0.66 -12.52
CA SER A 78 7.98 -0.14 -13.88
C SER A 78 6.78 0.81 -13.99
N ALA A 79 5.67 0.50 -13.34
CA ALA A 79 4.49 1.36 -13.30
C ALA A 79 4.80 2.69 -12.58
N LEU A 80 5.54 2.62 -11.46
CA LEU A 80 5.96 3.80 -10.71
C LEU A 80 6.90 4.69 -11.55
N GLU A 81 7.86 4.10 -12.27
CA GLU A 81 8.73 4.82 -13.19
C GLU A 81 7.91 5.55 -14.29
N GLN A 82 6.94 4.87 -14.89
CA GLN A 82 6.05 5.49 -15.87
C GLN A 82 5.21 6.61 -15.26
N CYS A 83 4.80 6.48 -13.99
CA CYS A 83 4.04 7.52 -13.27
C CYS A 83 4.88 8.80 -13.07
N VAL A 84 6.17 8.67 -12.75
CA VAL A 84 7.10 9.81 -12.64
C VAL A 84 7.13 10.65 -13.92
N TYR A 85 7.00 10.03 -15.09
CA TYR A 85 7.04 10.69 -16.39
C TYR A 85 5.65 10.91 -17.04
N GLY A 86 4.57 10.84 -16.27
CA GLY A 86 3.21 11.07 -16.78
C GLY A 86 2.67 9.96 -17.70
N GLY A 87 3.37 8.84 -17.86
CA GLY A 87 2.94 7.71 -18.66
C GLY A 87 1.80 6.90 -18.04
N ILE A 88 1.66 6.91 -16.72
CA ILE A 88 0.56 6.37 -15.92
C ILE A 88 0.16 7.46 -14.92
N ASP A 89 -1.15 7.64 -14.70
CA ASP A 89 -1.67 8.76 -13.91
C ASP A 89 -1.63 8.49 -12.40
N PHE A 90 -1.96 7.25 -11.99
CA PHE A 90 -1.99 6.81 -10.60
C PHE A 90 -1.33 5.44 -10.46
N VAL A 91 -0.64 5.21 -9.34
CA VAL A 91 -0.04 3.92 -9.01
C VAL A 91 -0.29 3.58 -7.55
N ARG A 92 -0.75 2.35 -7.28
CA ARG A 92 -0.63 1.73 -5.96
C ARG A 92 0.59 0.82 -5.98
N THR A 93 1.51 1.02 -5.05
CA THR A 93 2.75 0.26 -4.96
C THR A 93 3.18 0.08 -3.49
N PRO A 94 3.94 -0.98 -3.14
CA PRO A 94 4.55 -1.07 -1.82
C PRO A 94 5.47 0.13 -1.51
N ILE A 95 5.51 0.55 -0.25
CA ILE A 95 6.45 1.60 0.21
C ILE A 95 7.89 1.27 -0.19
N SER A 96 8.28 -0.01 -0.15
CA SER A 96 9.63 -0.44 -0.55
C SER A 96 10.00 -0.06 -1.99
N SER A 97 9.05 -0.08 -2.92
CA SER A 97 9.26 0.37 -4.29
C SER A 97 9.36 1.90 -4.38
N ALA A 98 8.50 2.61 -3.66
CA ALA A 98 8.50 4.08 -3.61
C ALA A 98 9.75 4.64 -2.91
N ALA A 99 10.34 3.90 -1.97
CA ALA A 99 11.57 4.26 -1.27
C ALA A 99 12.80 4.41 -2.20
N ALA A 100 12.76 3.85 -3.42
CA ALA A 100 13.78 4.10 -4.43
C ALA A 100 13.83 5.57 -4.86
N TYR A 101 12.71 6.28 -4.77
CA TYR A 101 12.59 7.71 -5.10
C TYR A 101 12.71 8.60 -3.87
N ALA A 102 12.19 8.18 -2.73
CA ALA A 102 12.22 8.91 -1.46
C ALA A 102 12.71 7.98 -0.33
N PRO A 103 14.03 7.94 -0.05
CA PRO A 103 14.62 7.01 0.92
C PRO A 103 14.04 7.10 2.33
N GLN A 104 13.42 8.24 2.71
CA GLN A 104 12.72 8.42 3.99
C GLN A 104 11.55 7.44 4.15
N LEU A 105 10.90 7.02 3.06
CA LEU A 105 9.83 6.01 3.09
C LEU A 105 10.32 4.68 3.66
N ALA A 106 11.58 4.31 3.42
CA ALA A 106 12.14 3.07 3.98
C ALA A 106 12.16 3.08 5.52
N ALA A 107 12.26 4.25 6.15
CA ALA A 107 12.22 4.37 7.61
C ALA A 107 10.85 3.99 8.19
N LEU A 108 9.76 4.09 7.42
CA LEU A 108 8.43 3.65 7.85
C LEU A 108 8.23 2.13 7.84
N GLN A 109 9.20 1.35 7.38
CA GLN A 109 9.11 -0.11 7.31
C GLN A 109 10.23 -0.81 8.10
N LEU A 110 10.94 -0.09 8.97
CA LEU A 110 12.01 -0.69 9.76
C LEU A 110 11.47 -1.79 10.69
N PRO A 111 12.29 -2.82 10.97
CA PRO A 111 11.87 -3.94 11.79
C PRO A 111 11.61 -3.48 13.24
N TYR A 112 10.45 -3.86 13.79
CA TYR A 112 10.00 -3.50 15.16
C TYR A 112 9.83 -2.00 15.43
N GLU A 113 9.62 -1.17 14.40
CA GLU A 113 9.43 0.28 14.54
C GLU A 113 8.12 0.64 15.25
N TYR A 114 7.08 -0.18 15.08
CA TYR A 114 5.75 0.12 15.62
C TYR A 114 5.40 -0.80 16.79
N THR A 115 4.77 -0.23 17.80
CA THR A 115 4.29 -0.95 18.99
C THR A 115 2.89 -1.56 18.80
N SER A 116 2.10 -1.01 17.87
CA SER A 116 0.72 -1.45 17.60
C SER A 116 0.21 -0.92 16.26
N ASP A 117 -0.90 -1.49 15.77
CA ASP A 117 -1.62 -0.96 14.60
C ASP A 117 -2.05 0.50 14.80
N LYS A 118 -2.48 0.87 16.03
CA LYS A 118 -2.84 2.26 16.36
C LYS A 118 -1.65 3.19 16.23
N HIS A 119 -0.46 2.77 16.69
CA HIS A 119 0.76 3.54 16.53
C HIS A 119 1.07 3.74 15.05
N LEU A 120 1.06 2.67 14.24
CA LEU A 120 1.25 2.76 12.80
C LEU A 120 0.28 3.76 12.15
N PHE A 121 -1.03 3.64 12.42
CA PHE A 121 -2.02 4.54 11.79
C PHE A 121 -1.86 5.99 12.24
N ARG A 122 -1.51 6.24 13.50
CA ARG A 122 -1.20 7.58 13.99
C ARG A 122 -0.02 8.21 13.25
N VAL A 123 1.00 7.40 12.94
CA VAL A 123 2.17 7.84 12.16
C VAL A 123 1.77 8.11 10.72
N LEU A 124 1.16 7.14 10.03
CA LEU A 124 0.87 7.24 8.59
C LEU A 124 -0.15 8.33 8.25
N ASP A 125 -1.17 8.54 9.09
CA ASP A 125 -2.21 9.56 8.87
C ASP A 125 -1.82 10.92 9.46
N GLY A 126 -0.81 10.93 10.32
CA GLY A 126 -0.34 12.14 11.01
C GLY A 126 0.69 12.94 10.22
N ALA A 127 1.24 13.95 10.90
CA ALA A 127 2.23 14.85 10.31
C ALA A 127 3.49 14.13 9.81
N VAL A 128 3.92 13.05 10.47
CA VAL A 128 5.10 12.27 10.07
C VAL A 128 4.85 11.61 8.72
N GLY A 129 3.74 10.89 8.56
CA GLY A 129 3.39 10.24 7.30
C GLY A 129 3.21 11.24 6.16
N GLN A 130 2.55 12.39 6.43
CA GLN A 130 2.39 13.46 5.46
C GLN A 130 3.73 14.06 5.01
N GLN A 131 4.63 14.33 5.96
CA GLN A 131 5.97 14.86 5.65
C GLN A 131 6.79 13.87 4.81
N VAL A 132 6.73 12.58 5.14
CA VAL A 132 7.44 11.53 4.39
C VAL A 132 6.83 11.39 3.00
N MET A 133 5.50 11.43 2.86
CA MET A 133 4.82 11.38 1.57
C MET A 133 5.18 12.57 0.67
N ALA A 134 5.28 13.78 1.25
CA ALA A 134 5.67 14.99 0.51
C ALA A 134 7.09 14.91 -0.07
N SER A 135 7.98 14.04 0.47
CA SER A 135 9.31 13.82 -0.11
C SER A 135 9.30 13.18 -1.52
N LEU A 136 8.14 12.73 -2.00
CA LEU A 136 7.95 12.25 -3.37
C LEU A 136 7.73 13.38 -4.39
N GLU A 137 7.32 14.58 -3.95
CA GLU A 137 6.95 15.68 -4.85
C GLU A 137 8.10 16.11 -5.77
N ASP A 138 9.31 16.26 -5.23
CA ASP A 138 10.53 16.56 -6.01
C ASP A 138 10.92 15.47 -7.01
N LYS A 139 10.22 14.34 -6.99
CA LYS A 139 10.46 13.17 -7.84
C LYS A 139 9.39 12.96 -8.91
N GLY A 140 8.50 13.93 -9.08
CA GLY A 140 7.41 13.85 -10.04
C GLY A 140 6.22 12.99 -9.59
N LEU A 141 6.10 12.74 -8.29
CA LEU A 141 5.03 11.96 -7.68
C LEU A 141 4.32 12.76 -6.59
N THR A 142 3.01 12.76 -6.61
CA THR A 142 2.17 13.34 -5.56
C THR A 142 1.56 12.20 -4.73
N GLY A 143 1.89 12.14 -3.45
CA GLY A 143 1.37 11.12 -2.54
C GLY A 143 -0.06 11.42 -2.11
N LEU A 144 -0.95 10.43 -2.12
CA LEU A 144 -2.37 10.58 -1.81
C LEU A 144 -2.78 9.87 -0.52
N SER A 145 -2.34 8.62 -0.31
CA SER A 145 -2.75 7.85 0.86
C SER A 145 -1.83 6.66 1.11
N TYR A 146 -1.85 6.15 2.35
CA TYR A 146 -1.25 4.86 2.73
C TYR A 146 -2.34 3.80 2.87
N PHE A 147 -2.13 2.64 2.26
CA PHE A 147 -2.93 1.45 2.50
C PHE A 147 -2.18 0.49 3.43
N TYR A 148 -2.89 -0.09 4.38
CA TYR A 148 -2.31 -1.04 5.31
C TYR A 148 -2.08 -2.40 4.62
N ALA A 149 -0.88 -2.94 4.70
CA ALA A 149 -0.52 -4.23 4.12
C ALA A 149 -0.20 -5.30 5.19
N GLY A 150 -0.63 -5.07 6.42
CA GLY A 150 -0.50 -6.00 7.53
C GLY A 150 0.87 -5.98 8.22
N TYR A 151 0.97 -6.71 9.31
CA TYR A 151 2.25 -7.06 9.91
C TYR A 151 2.68 -8.45 9.43
N ARG A 152 3.99 -8.64 9.31
CA ARG A 152 4.58 -9.91 8.90
C ARG A 152 5.09 -10.67 10.13
N CYS A 153 4.94 -11.98 10.07
CA CYS A 153 5.35 -12.90 11.11
C CYS A 153 6.01 -14.15 10.51
N VAL A 154 6.86 -14.80 11.29
CA VAL A 154 7.52 -16.04 10.89
C VAL A 154 6.59 -17.23 11.12
N PHE A 155 6.62 -18.19 10.20
CA PHE A 155 5.99 -19.49 10.33
C PHE A 155 6.95 -20.60 9.91
N THR A 156 6.85 -21.78 10.55
CA THR A 156 7.83 -22.87 10.41
C THR A 156 7.17 -24.26 10.35
N THR A 157 7.91 -25.23 9.79
CA THR A 157 7.45 -26.63 9.64
C THR A 157 7.60 -27.46 10.92
N GLY A 158 8.65 -27.23 11.71
CA GLY A 158 9.06 -28.16 12.79
C GLY A 158 8.62 -27.73 14.19
N LYS A 159 8.77 -26.46 14.54
CA LYS A 159 8.47 -25.89 15.88
C LYS A 159 8.30 -24.37 15.80
N ALA A 160 7.58 -23.80 16.77
CA ALA A 160 7.44 -22.35 16.86
C ALA A 160 8.79 -21.65 17.11
N SER A 161 9.02 -20.53 16.43
CA SER A 161 10.25 -19.73 16.46
C SER A 161 10.16 -18.62 17.52
N THR A 162 9.97 -19.01 18.80
CA THR A 162 9.70 -18.08 19.90
C THR A 162 10.96 -17.55 20.59
N SER A 163 12.17 -17.83 20.06
CA SER A 163 13.43 -17.31 20.56
C SER A 163 14.48 -17.29 19.47
N LEU A 164 15.53 -16.47 19.60
CA LEU A 164 16.68 -16.46 18.67
C LEU A 164 17.36 -17.83 18.57
N GLU A 165 17.41 -18.60 19.67
CA GLU A 165 17.94 -19.97 19.65
C GLU A 165 17.06 -20.90 18.81
N ALA A 166 15.74 -20.68 18.78
CA ALA A 166 14.82 -21.44 17.94
C ALA A 166 14.89 -21.06 16.46
N MET A 167 15.37 -19.85 16.16
CA MET A 167 15.63 -19.37 14.78
C MET A 167 16.93 -19.90 14.21
N LYS A 168 17.88 -20.24 15.09
CA LYS A 168 19.24 -20.59 14.67
C LYS A 168 19.27 -21.73 13.66
N ASP A 169 20.03 -21.49 12.58
CA ASP A 169 20.26 -22.42 11.47
C ASP A 169 18.99 -22.77 10.65
N LEU A 170 17.84 -22.10 10.89
CA LEU A 170 16.66 -22.27 10.04
C LEU A 170 16.89 -21.59 8.68
N ARG A 171 16.45 -22.22 7.62
CA ARG A 171 16.34 -21.63 6.27
C ARG A 171 14.95 -20.99 6.13
N LEU A 172 14.91 -19.67 6.11
CA LEU A 172 13.66 -18.93 6.04
C LEU A 172 13.46 -18.31 4.65
N GLY A 173 12.36 -18.68 3.99
CA GLY A 173 11.95 -18.08 2.74
C GLY A 173 11.50 -16.64 2.94
N THR A 174 11.96 -15.75 2.08
CA THR A 174 11.52 -14.35 2.02
C THR A 174 11.44 -13.90 0.56
N GLU A 175 10.56 -12.95 0.28
CA GLU A 175 10.52 -12.27 -1.01
C GLU A 175 11.80 -11.46 -1.23
N ASP A 176 11.97 -10.84 -2.40
CA ASP A 176 13.15 -10.02 -2.71
C ASP A 176 13.12 -8.69 -1.91
N SER A 177 13.27 -8.80 -0.61
CA SER A 177 13.34 -7.69 0.34
C SER A 177 14.77 -7.47 0.79
N SER A 178 15.35 -6.32 0.48
CA SER A 178 16.68 -5.92 0.96
C SER A 178 16.75 -5.86 2.49
N GLN A 179 15.65 -5.53 3.14
CA GLN A 179 15.52 -5.49 4.59
C GLN A 179 15.53 -6.91 5.19
N MET A 180 14.68 -7.82 4.69
CA MET A 180 14.60 -9.17 5.25
C MET A 180 15.86 -10.01 5.00
N LYS A 181 16.57 -9.74 3.92
CA LYS A 181 17.94 -10.30 3.68
C LYS A 181 18.96 -9.92 4.76
N GLN A 182 18.75 -8.81 5.46
CA GLN A 182 19.57 -8.38 6.58
C GLN A 182 19.02 -8.87 7.93
N VAL A 183 17.71 -8.78 8.14
CA VAL A 183 17.03 -9.14 9.39
C VAL A 183 17.17 -10.63 9.71
N ILE A 184 16.88 -11.52 8.76
CA ILE A 184 16.89 -12.97 8.98
C ILE A 184 18.26 -13.48 9.46
N PRO A 185 19.39 -13.09 8.87
CA PRO A 185 20.72 -13.45 9.40
C PRO A 185 21.01 -12.91 10.82
N MET A 186 20.47 -11.75 11.18
CA MET A 186 20.61 -11.19 12.53
C MET A 186 19.89 -12.03 13.59
N TRP A 187 18.89 -12.81 13.20
CA TRP A 187 18.22 -13.79 14.07
C TRP A 187 18.98 -15.12 14.13
N GLY A 188 20.09 -15.28 13.38
CA GLY A 188 20.85 -16.52 13.29
C GLY A 188 20.30 -17.53 12.27
N ALA A 189 19.36 -17.14 11.45
CA ALA A 189 18.76 -17.95 10.37
C ALA A 189 19.41 -17.63 9.01
N GLU A 190 19.19 -18.49 8.03
CA GLU A 190 19.58 -18.27 6.63
C GLU A 190 18.40 -17.69 5.83
N ALA A 191 18.61 -16.58 5.13
CA ALA A 191 17.61 -15.99 4.25
C ALA A 191 17.65 -16.64 2.86
N VAL A 192 16.56 -17.28 2.45
CA VAL A 192 16.39 -17.88 1.12
C VAL A 192 15.41 -17.04 0.31
N THR A 193 15.91 -16.27 -0.65
CA THR A 193 15.07 -15.43 -1.50
C THR A 193 14.31 -16.29 -2.52
N LEU A 194 12.98 -16.18 -2.51
CA LEU A 194 12.07 -16.95 -3.36
C LEU A 194 10.93 -16.06 -3.87
N PRO A 195 10.47 -16.26 -5.11
CA PRO A 195 9.19 -15.73 -5.54
C PRO A 195 8.04 -16.31 -4.68
N PRO A 196 6.93 -15.56 -4.45
CA PRO A 196 5.82 -16.02 -3.62
C PRO A 196 5.22 -17.37 -4.05
N ASP A 197 5.16 -17.64 -5.34
CA ASP A 197 4.64 -18.89 -5.94
C ASP A 197 5.57 -20.10 -5.71
N GLU A 198 6.85 -19.89 -5.40
CA GLU A 198 7.80 -20.96 -5.08
C GLU A 198 7.81 -21.35 -3.58
N ILE A 199 7.30 -20.53 -2.67
CA ILE A 199 7.35 -20.78 -1.21
C ILE A 199 6.72 -22.12 -0.84
N ALA A 200 5.51 -22.41 -1.36
CA ALA A 200 4.82 -23.67 -1.06
C ALA A 200 5.59 -24.91 -1.55
N LEU A 201 6.24 -24.82 -2.71
CA LEU A 201 7.07 -25.91 -3.25
C LEU A 201 8.34 -26.07 -2.42
N ALA A 202 8.99 -24.99 -2.03
CA ALA A 202 10.19 -25.01 -1.21
C ALA A 202 9.95 -25.61 0.19
N LEU A 203 8.78 -25.34 0.80
CA LEU A 203 8.36 -26.00 2.05
C LEU A 203 8.14 -27.52 1.87
N ARG A 204 7.46 -27.93 0.80
CA ARG A 204 7.18 -29.35 0.52
C ARG A 204 8.44 -30.17 0.23
N THR A 205 9.46 -29.54 -0.32
CA THR A 205 10.72 -30.18 -0.71
C THR A 205 11.85 -29.99 0.29
N ASP A 206 11.52 -29.52 1.50
CA ASP A 206 12.48 -29.23 2.56
C ASP A 206 13.65 -28.32 2.11
N ARG A 207 13.42 -27.46 1.11
CA ARG A 207 14.38 -26.43 0.68
C ARG A 207 14.45 -25.29 1.68
N ILE A 208 13.34 -25.02 2.38
CA ILE A 208 13.21 -24.07 3.49
C ILE A 208 12.50 -24.73 4.67
N ASP A 209 12.82 -24.26 5.88
CA ASP A 209 12.26 -24.75 7.16
C ASP A 209 11.07 -23.89 7.61
N GLY A 210 10.87 -22.76 6.96
CA GLY A 210 9.80 -21.80 7.21
C GLY A 210 9.88 -20.62 6.28
N ALA A 211 9.03 -19.64 6.49
CA ALA A 211 9.06 -18.35 5.78
C ALA A 211 8.41 -17.25 6.64
N GLU A 212 8.30 -16.05 6.12
CA GLU A 212 7.60 -14.95 6.76
C GLU A 212 6.50 -14.40 5.85
N SER A 213 5.37 -13.99 6.44
CA SER A 213 4.23 -13.46 5.68
C SER A 213 3.24 -12.74 6.59
N THR A 214 2.18 -12.18 5.98
CA THR A 214 0.98 -11.76 6.72
C THR A 214 0.08 -12.96 6.98
N LEU A 215 -0.71 -12.90 8.04
CA LEU A 215 -1.61 -14.00 8.41
C LEU A 215 -2.69 -14.29 7.35
N PRO A 216 -3.31 -13.31 6.69
CA PRO A 216 -4.19 -13.58 5.55
C PRO A 216 -3.48 -14.33 4.43
N THR A 217 -2.30 -13.89 4.00
CA THR A 217 -1.52 -14.56 2.95
C THR A 217 -1.12 -15.99 3.34
N TYR A 218 -0.70 -16.20 4.60
CA TYR A 218 -0.37 -17.53 5.12
C TYR A 218 -1.53 -18.53 4.98
N VAL A 219 -2.76 -18.06 5.21
CA VAL A 219 -3.95 -18.90 5.05
C VAL A 219 -4.35 -19.06 3.59
N ASP A 220 -4.43 -17.97 2.84
CA ASP A 220 -4.91 -17.96 1.45
C ASP A 220 -3.99 -18.74 0.51
N SER A 221 -2.66 -18.70 0.76
CA SER A 221 -1.67 -19.48 0.02
C SER A 221 -1.54 -20.95 0.52
N GLY A 222 -2.29 -21.33 1.54
CA GLY A 222 -2.26 -22.69 2.09
C GLY A 222 -0.98 -23.08 2.83
N TYR A 223 -0.12 -22.13 3.18
CA TYR A 223 1.14 -22.39 3.90
C TYR A 223 0.91 -23.05 5.26
N TYR A 224 -0.21 -22.76 5.91
CA TYR A 224 -0.61 -23.34 7.19
C TYR A 224 -0.69 -24.88 7.18
N GLN A 225 -0.93 -25.49 6.03
CA GLN A 225 -0.97 -26.95 5.86
C GLN A 225 0.43 -27.58 5.83
N LEU A 226 1.44 -26.81 5.47
CA LEU A 226 2.83 -27.25 5.29
C LEU A 226 3.70 -26.86 6.48
N ALA A 227 3.47 -25.69 7.04
CA ALA A 227 4.24 -25.09 8.13
C ALA A 227 3.27 -24.59 9.23
N PRO A 228 2.79 -25.49 10.12
CA PRO A 228 1.68 -25.20 11.03
C PRO A 228 2.07 -24.39 12.28
N TYR A 229 3.31 -23.96 12.42
CA TYR A 229 3.76 -23.17 13.56
C TYR A 229 3.90 -21.71 13.19
N TRP A 230 2.93 -20.90 13.58
CA TRP A 230 2.92 -19.45 13.41
C TRP A 230 3.43 -18.78 14.68
N THR A 231 4.37 -17.83 14.57
CA THR A 231 4.88 -17.04 15.68
C THR A 231 4.53 -15.57 15.47
N TYR A 232 3.79 -14.97 16.42
CA TYR A 232 3.46 -13.55 16.42
C TYR A 232 4.68 -12.71 16.87
N ASP A 233 5.72 -12.68 16.08
CA ASP A 233 6.89 -11.83 16.30
C ASP A 233 6.72 -10.41 15.75
N ARG A 234 5.76 -10.20 14.83
CA ARG A 234 5.40 -8.89 14.24
C ARG A 234 6.61 -8.05 13.86
N HIS A 235 7.58 -8.70 13.21
CA HIS A 235 8.88 -8.09 12.92
C HIS A 235 8.82 -6.94 11.93
N SER A 236 7.79 -6.83 11.12
CA SER A 236 7.64 -5.77 10.14
C SER A 236 6.16 -5.41 9.96
N TYR A 237 5.88 -4.11 9.91
CA TYR A 237 4.59 -3.58 9.48
C TYR A 237 4.75 -3.05 8.07
N ASN A 238 3.86 -3.45 7.19
CA ASN A 238 3.91 -3.06 5.79
C ASN A 238 2.77 -2.11 5.44
N ALA A 239 3.07 -1.21 4.53
CA ALA A 239 2.08 -0.36 3.90
C ALA A 239 2.39 -0.19 2.41
N ASP A 240 1.34 0.06 1.65
CA ASP A 240 1.42 0.49 0.27
C ASP A 240 1.14 2.00 0.20
N VAL A 241 1.56 2.64 -0.87
CA VAL A 241 1.23 4.03 -1.17
C VAL A 241 0.38 4.11 -2.42
N LEU A 242 -0.62 5.00 -2.40
CA LEU A 242 -1.30 5.48 -3.59
C LEU A 242 -0.69 6.82 -3.95
N VAL A 243 -0.15 6.91 -5.16
CA VAL A 243 0.48 8.13 -5.68
C VAL A 243 -0.16 8.52 -7.02
N ALA A 244 -0.11 9.80 -7.35
CA ALA A 244 -0.41 10.33 -8.67
C ALA A 244 0.88 10.82 -9.33
N SER A 245 0.91 10.84 -10.68
CA SER A 245 1.88 11.64 -11.40
C SER A 245 1.70 13.11 -11.06
N SER A 246 2.77 13.83 -10.71
CA SER A 246 2.68 15.27 -10.45
C SER A 246 2.24 16.05 -11.69
N GLU A 247 2.61 15.59 -12.89
CA GLU A 247 2.13 16.17 -14.16
C GLU A 247 0.61 16.03 -14.29
N THR A 248 0.06 14.84 -14.01
CA THR A 248 -1.39 14.61 -13.99
C THR A 248 -2.06 15.42 -12.87
N TRP A 249 -1.45 15.46 -11.68
CA TRP A 249 -1.99 16.15 -10.50
C TRP A 249 -2.20 17.65 -10.74
N GLU A 250 -1.27 18.30 -11.42
CA GLU A 250 -1.34 19.72 -11.80
C GLU A 250 -2.48 20.04 -12.79
N THR A 251 -3.02 19.05 -13.49
CA THR A 251 -4.17 19.22 -14.40
C THR A 251 -5.52 19.33 -13.68
N PHE A 252 -5.58 18.92 -12.42
CA PHE A 252 -6.80 18.99 -11.62
C PHE A 252 -6.97 20.38 -10.99
N SER A 253 -8.21 20.87 -10.97
CA SER A 253 -8.55 22.05 -10.18
C SER A 253 -8.40 21.77 -8.68
N GLN A 254 -8.27 22.81 -7.86
CA GLN A 254 -8.18 22.67 -6.40
C GLN A 254 -9.38 21.90 -5.79
N GLU A 255 -10.58 22.06 -6.35
CA GLU A 255 -11.78 21.35 -5.93
C GLU A 255 -11.66 19.85 -6.26
N GLU A 256 -11.20 19.52 -7.47
CA GLU A 256 -10.98 18.13 -7.89
C GLU A 256 -9.87 17.45 -7.07
N GLN A 257 -8.77 18.15 -6.79
CA GLN A 257 -7.71 17.65 -5.92
C GLN A 257 -8.26 17.31 -4.53
N THR A 258 -9.06 18.20 -3.94
CA THR A 258 -9.71 17.98 -2.64
C THR A 258 -10.65 16.75 -2.65
N ILE A 259 -11.40 16.55 -3.75
CA ILE A 259 -12.26 15.37 -3.93
C ILE A 259 -11.42 14.10 -3.99
N ILE A 260 -10.35 14.10 -4.81
CA ILE A 260 -9.47 12.94 -5.01
C ILE A 260 -8.78 12.55 -3.70
N GLU A 261 -8.21 13.52 -2.96
CA GLU A 261 -7.57 13.30 -1.65
C GLU A 261 -8.54 12.69 -0.65
N ARG A 262 -9.76 13.24 -0.53
CA ARG A 262 -10.79 12.72 0.35
C ARG A 262 -11.19 11.30 -0.04
N CYS A 263 -11.38 11.01 -1.33
CA CYS A 263 -11.70 9.67 -1.81
C CYS A 263 -10.57 8.67 -1.51
N ALA A 264 -9.30 9.07 -1.64
CA ALA A 264 -8.15 8.24 -1.30
C ALA A 264 -8.11 7.91 0.20
N ALA A 265 -8.34 8.91 1.07
CA ALA A 265 -8.38 8.71 2.52
C ALA A 265 -9.54 7.80 2.96
N GLU A 266 -10.74 7.98 2.38
CA GLU A 266 -11.90 7.12 2.66
C GLU A 266 -11.68 5.68 2.18
N ALA A 267 -11.05 5.49 1.02
CA ALA A 267 -10.70 4.16 0.52
C ALA A 267 -9.68 3.46 1.43
N ALA A 268 -8.69 4.19 1.95
CA ALA A 268 -7.72 3.65 2.90
C ALA A 268 -8.36 3.27 4.24
N SER A 269 -9.26 4.09 4.78
CA SER A 269 -10.01 3.76 6.00
C SER A 269 -10.85 2.50 5.82
N TRP A 270 -11.60 2.41 4.72
CA TRP A 270 -12.37 1.22 4.38
C TRP A 270 -11.49 -0.04 4.29
N GLN A 271 -10.32 0.07 3.68
CA GLN A 271 -9.37 -1.02 3.51
C GLN A 271 -8.86 -1.55 4.86
N ARG A 272 -8.51 -0.66 5.81
CA ARG A 272 -8.04 -1.02 7.14
C ARG A 272 -9.07 -1.84 7.92
N ASP A 273 -10.33 -1.40 7.92
CA ASP A 273 -11.43 -2.10 8.59
C ASP A 273 -11.61 -3.52 8.02
N HIS A 274 -11.46 -3.66 6.69
CA HIS A 274 -11.58 -4.95 6.02
C HIS A 274 -10.36 -5.83 6.25
N TRP A 275 -9.16 -5.26 6.37
CA TRP A 275 -7.95 -5.98 6.69
C TRP A 275 -8.01 -6.60 8.09
N GLN A 276 -8.39 -5.85 9.10
CA GLN A 276 -8.59 -6.38 10.46
C GLN A 276 -9.59 -7.55 10.48
N SER A 277 -10.66 -7.43 9.73
CA SER A 277 -11.63 -8.52 9.57
C SER A 277 -11.03 -9.74 8.87
N ALA A 278 -10.14 -9.55 7.88
CA ALA A 278 -9.44 -10.63 7.19
C ALA A 278 -8.45 -11.33 8.14
N GLU A 279 -7.69 -10.59 8.94
CA GLU A 279 -6.77 -11.15 9.95
C GLU A 279 -7.50 -12.01 10.98
N VAL A 280 -8.64 -11.53 11.51
CA VAL A 280 -9.46 -12.32 12.47
C VAL A 280 -9.96 -13.61 11.81
N ARG A 281 -10.47 -13.55 10.56
CA ARG A 281 -10.91 -14.76 9.84
C ARG A 281 -9.76 -15.74 9.62
N ALA A 282 -8.58 -15.25 9.22
CA ALA A 282 -7.40 -16.07 8.98
C ALA A 282 -6.91 -16.72 10.28
N MET A 283 -6.86 -15.99 11.39
CA MET A 283 -6.51 -16.50 12.70
C MET A 283 -7.46 -17.65 13.13
N LEU A 284 -8.75 -17.43 13.01
CA LEU A 284 -9.75 -18.46 13.35
C LEU A 284 -9.62 -19.68 12.44
N HIS A 285 -9.36 -19.50 11.15
CA HIS A 285 -9.18 -20.58 10.20
C HIS A 285 -7.93 -21.41 10.54
N ALA A 286 -6.77 -20.78 10.71
CA ALA A 286 -5.51 -21.44 11.06
C ALA A 286 -5.64 -22.22 12.40
N SER A 287 -6.20 -21.58 13.44
CA SER A 287 -6.42 -22.23 14.75
C SER A 287 -7.32 -23.45 14.64
N ARG A 288 -8.43 -23.39 13.91
CA ARG A 288 -9.35 -24.53 13.70
C ARG A 288 -8.74 -25.63 12.86
N SER A 289 -7.76 -25.30 12.01
CA SER A 289 -7.01 -26.25 11.20
C SER A 289 -5.86 -26.93 11.97
N GLY A 290 -5.70 -26.63 13.27
CA GLY A 290 -4.71 -27.26 14.14
C GLY A 290 -3.35 -26.57 14.14
N CYS A 291 -3.24 -25.34 13.59
CA CYS A 291 -1.99 -24.59 13.68
C CYS A 291 -1.71 -24.13 15.11
N TYR A 292 -0.44 -24.18 15.48
CA TYR A 292 0.05 -23.64 16.73
C TYR A 292 0.40 -22.15 16.57
N MET A 293 -0.36 -21.31 17.28
CA MET A 293 -0.22 -19.86 17.22
C MET A 293 0.54 -19.38 18.46
N ALA A 294 1.86 -19.17 18.33
CA ALA A 294 2.74 -18.77 19.42
C ALA A 294 2.84 -17.26 19.57
N LEU A 295 2.93 -16.79 20.81
CA LEU A 295 3.30 -15.41 21.15
C LEU A 295 4.74 -15.38 21.66
N LEU A 296 5.46 -14.30 21.39
CA LEU A 296 6.71 -14.02 22.09
C LEU A 296 6.36 -13.48 23.49
N ASP A 297 7.09 -13.94 24.50
CA ASP A 297 7.13 -13.22 25.78
C ASP A 297 7.98 -11.95 25.62
N GLU A 298 7.86 -11.02 26.58
CA GLU A 298 8.53 -9.72 26.48
C GLU A 298 10.06 -9.85 26.45
N GLU A 299 10.63 -10.81 27.18
CA GLU A 299 12.08 -11.05 27.18
C GLU A 299 12.58 -11.47 25.79
N GLN A 300 11.85 -12.38 25.13
CA GLN A 300 12.21 -12.81 23.79
C GLN A 300 11.95 -11.70 22.75
N ALA A 301 10.83 -10.99 22.85
CA ALA A 301 10.55 -9.86 21.98
C ALA A 301 11.67 -8.81 22.04
N GLU A 302 12.20 -8.52 23.24
CA GLU A 302 13.32 -7.59 23.39
C GLU A 302 14.61 -8.12 22.76
N LYS A 303 14.88 -9.43 22.85
CA LYS A 303 16.04 -10.04 22.18
C LYS A 303 15.95 -9.93 20.65
N PHE A 304 14.75 -10.12 20.07
CA PHE A 304 14.54 -9.96 18.65
C PHE A 304 14.72 -8.49 18.21
N ARG A 305 14.21 -7.52 18.99
CA ARG A 305 14.43 -6.09 18.77
C ARG A 305 15.93 -5.73 18.85
N ALA A 306 16.59 -6.20 19.89
CA ALA A 306 18.03 -5.93 20.06
C ALA A 306 18.90 -6.53 18.94
N ALA A 307 18.54 -7.70 18.42
CA ALA A 307 19.29 -8.34 17.33
C ALA A 307 19.32 -7.50 16.05
N VAL A 308 18.28 -6.71 15.77
CA VAL A 308 18.19 -5.89 14.55
C VAL A 308 18.66 -4.45 14.71
N GLN A 309 19.10 -4.03 15.90
CA GLN A 309 19.59 -2.68 16.17
C GLN A 309 20.67 -2.19 15.19
N PRO A 310 21.58 -3.03 14.67
CA PRO A 310 22.57 -2.56 13.70
C PRO A 310 21.98 -1.95 12.43
N ILE A 311 20.72 -2.28 12.06
CA ILE A 311 20.05 -1.65 10.92
C ILE A 311 19.84 -0.15 11.18
N TYR A 312 19.47 0.21 12.42
CA TYR A 312 19.21 1.59 12.83
C TYR A 312 20.49 2.46 12.89
N GLU A 313 21.64 1.85 13.10
CA GLU A 313 22.93 2.55 13.14
C GLU A 313 23.35 3.08 11.76
N HIS A 314 22.93 2.42 10.69
CA HIS A 314 23.33 2.73 9.31
C HIS A 314 22.35 3.64 8.55
N LEU A 315 21.34 4.17 9.22
CA LEU A 315 20.37 5.08 8.62
C LEU A 315 21.00 6.43 8.27
N SER A 316 20.54 7.03 7.18
CA SER A 316 20.84 8.43 6.85
C SER A 316 20.24 9.37 7.90
N ASP A 317 20.72 10.61 7.96
CA ASP A 317 20.19 11.60 8.91
C ASP A 317 18.69 11.85 8.70
N ALA A 318 18.22 11.94 7.45
CA ALA A 318 16.82 12.09 7.13
C ALA A 318 15.96 10.89 7.59
N GLN A 319 16.47 9.66 7.49
CA GLN A 319 15.79 8.48 8.01
C GLN A 319 15.77 8.45 9.55
N LYS A 320 16.86 8.88 10.20
CA LYS A 320 16.92 9.01 11.67
C LYS A 320 15.90 10.01 12.21
N GLU A 321 15.70 11.13 11.51
CA GLU A 321 14.66 12.11 11.86
C GLU A 321 13.26 11.48 11.82
N VAL A 322 12.96 10.70 10.77
CA VAL A 322 11.68 9.98 10.66
C VAL A 322 11.53 8.99 11.80
N VAL A 323 12.54 8.16 12.08
CA VAL A 323 12.52 7.18 13.17
C VAL A 323 12.26 7.86 14.51
N GLN A 324 12.97 8.95 14.83
CA GLN A 324 12.76 9.70 16.06
C GLN A 324 11.33 10.24 16.16
N ALA A 325 10.78 10.75 15.05
CA ALA A 325 9.41 11.25 15.02
C ALA A 325 8.37 10.13 15.19
N VAL A 326 8.63 8.95 14.61
CA VAL A 326 7.79 7.74 14.79
C VAL A 326 7.81 7.31 16.26
N GLN A 327 8.99 7.16 16.86
CA GLN A 327 9.16 6.71 18.25
C GLN A 327 8.54 7.69 19.26
N ALA A 328 8.59 8.99 19.00
CA ALA A 328 7.94 10.00 19.83
C ALA A 328 6.41 9.86 19.88
N LEU A 329 5.80 9.19 18.93
CA LEU A 329 4.36 8.92 18.87
C LEU A 329 3.96 7.60 19.56
N ALA A 330 4.92 6.74 19.92
CA ALA A 330 4.66 5.45 20.57
C ALA A 330 4.06 5.60 21.98
N ASP A 331 4.51 6.62 22.74
CA ASP A 331 4.20 6.82 24.15
C ASP A 331 2.90 7.62 24.39
N SER A 332 2.09 7.84 23.37
CA SER A 332 0.89 8.72 23.43
C SER A 332 -0.43 7.96 23.70
N ASP A 333 -0.37 6.72 24.21
CA ASP A 333 -1.55 5.88 24.57
C ASP A 333 -1.97 5.99 26.02
#